data_def031f36d7bc92ea7459faa36e240bc
#
_entry.id   def031f36d7bc92ea7459faa36e240bc
#
_cell.length_a   1.000
_cell.length_b   1.000
_cell.length_c   1.000
_cell.angle_alpha   90.00
_cell.angle_beta   90.00
_cell.angle_gamma   90.00
#
_symmetry.space_group_name_H-M   'P 1'
#
loop_
_entity.id
_entity.type
_entity.pdbx_description
1 polymer ?
#
loop_
_entity_poly.entity_id
_entity_poly.type
_entity_poly.pdbx_seq_one_letter_code
_entity_poly.pdbx_strand_id
1 'polypeptide(L)'
;MSKIKKETIEVKGFEIQIYTEDFKNDYISLTDIARYKNKEEPNVVVANWMRNFNTIEYLGIWEKLNNPEFKPLEFEGFLKEAGSNAFTLSPQKWATATNAKGVFVKVGRGGGTFAHKDIAFKFASWISAEFELYIIKDYQRLKEDETSKLSLTWNLHREISKINYKIHTDAIQTLSLIHI
;
A
#
# COMPACT_ATOMS: atom_id res chain seq x y z
N MET A 1 -17.87 -1.19 -4.40
CA MET A 1 -16.58 -1.90 -4.60
C MET A 1 -15.58 -0.87 -5.09
N SER A 2 -14.61 -0.49 -4.26
CA SER A 2 -13.51 0.36 -4.69
C SER A 2 -12.68 -0.42 -5.72
N LYS A 3 -12.35 0.21 -6.86
CA LYS A 3 -11.47 -0.42 -7.85
C LYS A 3 -10.06 -0.32 -7.30
N ILE A 4 -9.42 -1.47 -7.03
CA ILE A 4 -7.99 -1.52 -6.74
C ILE A 4 -7.24 -0.89 -7.91
N LYS A 5 -6.54 0.21 -7.65
CA LYS A 5 -5.74 0.92 -8.63
C LYS A 5 -4.29 0.44 -8.51
N LYS A 6 -3.67 0.15 -9.64
CA LYS A 6 -2.25 -0.17 -9.71
C LYS A 6 -1.49 1.07 -10.14
N GLU A 7 -0.50 1.45 -9.36
CA GLU A 7 0.40 2.55 -9.62
C GLU A 7 1.85 2.06 -9.58
N THR A 8 2.76 2.85 -10.10
CA THR A 8 4.19 2.55 -10.09
C THR A 8 4.94 3.80 -9.70
N ILE A 9 5.86 3.66 -8.76
CA ILE A 9 6.86 4.71 -8.47
C ILE A 9 8.22 4.26 -8.98
N GLU A 10 9.04 5.21 -9.39
CA GLU A 10 10.41 4.96 -9.81
C GLU A 10 11.38 5.46 -8.74
N VAL A 11 12.16 4.56 -8.19
CA VAL A 11 13.16 4.86 -7.16
C VAL A 11 14.53 4.40 -7.64
N LYS A 12 15.45 5.32 -7.90
CA LYS A 12 16.83 5.02 -8.38
C LYS A 12 16.87 4.08 -9.59
N GLY A 13 15.96 4.24 -10.56
CA GLY A 13 15.87 3.39 -11.75
C GLY A 13 15.19 2.03 -11.53
N PHE A 14 14.57 1.82 -10.38
CA PHE A 14 13.74 0.64 -10.09
C PHE A 14 12.27 1.03 -10.07
N GLU A 15 11.47 0.31 -10.86
CA GLU A 15 10.01 0.42 -10.83
C GLU A 15 9.46 -0.40 -9.65
N ILE A 16 8.73 0.26 -8.74
CA ILE A 16 8.10 -0.36 -7.58
C ILE A 16 6.58 -0.27 -7.74
N GLN A 17 5.92 -1.41 -7.76
CA GLN A 17 4.47 -1.48 -7.89
C GLN A 17 3.78 -1.18 -6.56
N ILE A 18 2.71 -0.38 -6.65
CA ILE A 18 1.82 -0.06 -5.53
C ILE A 18 0.40 -0.46 -5.92
N TYR A 19 -0.29 -1.15 -5.04
CA TYR A 19 -1.72 -1.40 -5.11
C TYR A 19 -2.44 -0.47 -4.13
N THR A 20 -3.23 0.43 -4.64
CA THR A 20 -4.04 1.36 -3.85
C THR A 20 -5.48 0.87 -3.85
N GLU A 21 -6.02 0.58 -2.69
CA GLU A 21 -7.44 0.25 -2.50
C GLU A 21 -8.21 1.47 -1.98
N ASP A 22 -7.62 2.15 -1.03
CA ASP A 22 -8.02 3.45 -0.52
C ASP A 22 -6.76 4.18 0.00
N PHE A 23 -6.87 5.48 0.36
CA PHE A 23 -5.72 6.27 0.84
C PHE A 23 -5.08 5.74 2.14
N LYS A 24 -5.68 4.73 2.79
CA LYS A 24 -5.19 4.16 4.05
C LYS A 24 -4.48 2.83 3.84
N ASN A 25 -4.94 2.04 2.87
CA ASN A 25 -4.51 0.65 2.66
C ASN A 25 -3.74 0.51 1.34
N ASP A 26 -2.58 1.17 1.26
CA ASP A 26 -1.67 0.98 0.14
C ASP A 26 -0.72 -0.20 0.40
N TYR A 27 -0.57 -1.04 -0.61
CA TYR A 27 0.33 -2.19 -0.59
C TYR A 27 1.45 -2.00 -1.60
N ILE A 28 2.68 -2.11 -1.14
CA ILE A 28 3.90 -1.89 -1.92
C ILE A 28 4.59 -3.23 -2.18
N SER A 29 5.13 -3.43 -3.37
CA SER A 29 5.84 -4.64 -3.75
C SER A 29 7.17 -4.79 -3.01
N LEU A 30 7.24 -5.71 -2.05
CA LEU A 30 8.50 -6.09 -1.41
C LEU A 30 9.47 -6.75 -2.39
N THR A 31 8.95 -7.48 -3.38
CA THR A 31 9.77 -8.11 -4.41
C THR A 31 10.50 -7.07 -5.25
N ASP A 32 9.85 -5.95 -5.60
CA ASP A 32 10.49 -4.87 -6.36
C ASP A 32 11.52 -4.13 -5.52
N ILE A 33 11.22 -3.84 -4.25
CA ILE A 33 12.19 -3.29 -3.29
C ILE A 33 13.42 -4.22 -3.14
N ALA A 34 13.19 -5.53 -3.03
CA ALA A 34 14.25 -6.52 -2.87
C ALA A 34 15.21 -6.59 -4.07
N ARG A 35 14.73 -6.27 -5.29
CA ARG A 35 15.57 -6.19 -6.49
C ARG A 35 16.68 -5.14 -6.38
N TYR A 36 16.49 -4.12 -5.57
CA TYR A 36 17.57 -3.16 -5.27
C TYR A 36 18.78 -3.84 -4.63
N LYS A 37 18.57 -4.84 -3.76
CA LYS A 37 19.63 -5.59 -3.09
C LYS A 37 20.14 -6.79 -3.90
N ASN A 38 19.20 -7.53 -4.53
CA ASN A 38 19.53 -8.67 -5.39
C ASN A 38 18.49 -8.75 -6.53
N LYS A 39 18.95 -8.41 -7.72
CA LYS A 39 18.10 -8.33 -8.92
C LYS A 39 17.64 -9.72 -9.39
N GLU A 40 18.48 -10.74 -9.23
CA GLU A 40 18.21 -12.09 -9.72
C GLU A 40 17.32 -12.89 -8.78
N GLU A 41 17.53 -12.77 -7.48
CA GLU A 41 16.83 -13.55 -6.47
C GLU A 41 16.15 -12.68 -5.40
N PRO A 42 15.22 -11.80 -5.76
CA PRO A 42 14.57 -10.91 -4.81
C PRO A 42 13.76 -11.65 -3.74
N ASN A 43 13.20 -12.82 -4.07
CA ASN A 43 12.44 -13.62 -3.13
C ASN A 43 13.30 -14.17 -1.98
N VAL A 44 14.57 -14.47 -2.24
CA VAL A 44 15.54 -14.87 -1.21
C VAL A 44 15.79 -13.72 -0.23
N VAL A 45 15.86 -12.49 -0.72
CA VAL A 45 16.02 -11.30 0.12
C VAL A 45 14.82 -11.13 1.07
N VAL A 46 13.60 -11.28 0.55
CA VAL A 46 12.37 -11.20 1.36
C VAL A 46 12.34 -12.33 2.39
N ALA A 47 12.65 -13.58 2.00
CA ALA A 47 12.69 -14.71 2.91
C ALA A 47 13.73 -14.53 4.02
N ASN A 48 14.91 -14.00 3.71
CA ASN A 48 15.95 -13.70 4.69
C ASN A 48 15.51 -12.63 5.69
N TRP A 49 14.77 -11.61 5.25
CA TRP A 49 14.20 -10.62 6.15
C TRP A 49 13.17 -11.23 7.09
N MET A 50 12.33 -12.13 6.60
CA MET A 50 11.31 -12.82 7.40
C MET A 50 11.87 -13.86 8.38
N ARG A 51 13.17 -14.21 8.32
CA ARG A 51 13.82 -15.08 9.31
C ARG A 51 14.21 -14.35 10.60
N ASN A 52 14.25 -13.02 10.58
CA ASN A 52 14.68 -12.24 11.72
C ASN A 52 13.58 -12.17 12.78
N PHE A 53 13.96 -12.36 14.04
CA PHE A 53 13.05 -12.23 15.19
C PHE A 53 12.31 -10.88 15.19
N ASN A 54 13.05 -9.78 15.06
CA ASN A 54 12.48 -8.43 15.06
C ASN A 54 11.47 -8.21 13.92
N THR A 55 11.66 -8.90 12.78
CA THR A 55 10.70 -8.83 11.67
C THR A 55 9.40 -9.53 12.03
N ILE A 56 9.48 -10.75 12.54
CA ILE A 56 8.29 -11.53 12.93
C ILE A 56 7.53 -10.80 14.06
N GLU A 57 8.24 -10.28 15.05
CA GLU A 57 7.66 -9.49 16.12
C GLU A 57 6.92 -8.27 15.58
N TYR A 58 7.55 -7.49 14.68
CA TYR A 58 6.94 -6.32 14.06
C TYR A 58 5.69 -6.68 13.25
N LEU A 59 5.76 -7.72 12.42
CA LEU A 59 4.61 -8.20 11.63
C LEU A 59 3.45 -8.62 12.55
N GLY A 60 3.73 -9.35 13.62
CA GLY A 60 2.72 -9.79 14.58
C GLY A 60 2.05 -8.63 15.33
N ILE A 61 2.82 -7.62 15.75
CA ILE A 61 2.29 -6.42 16.38
C ILE A 61 1.40 -5.64 15.39
N TRP A 62 1.86 -5.46 14.15
CA TRP A 62 1.09 -4.78 13.12
C TRP A 62 -0.25 -5.49 12.86
N GLU A 63 -0.24 -6.82 12.73
CA GLU A 63 -1.45 -7.62 12.53
C GLU A 63 -2.41 -7.52 13.73
N LYS A 64 -1.91 -7.61 14.96
CA LYS A 64 -2.73 -7.45 16.16
C LYS A 64 -3.45 -6.11 16.23
N LEU A 65 -2.84 -5.06 15.71
CA LEU A 65 -3.41 -3.71 15.69
C LEU A 65 -4.41 -3.48 14.55
N ASN A 66 -4.23 -4.14 13.40
CA ASN A 66 -4.94 -3.82 12.16
C ASN A 66 -5.81 -4.97 11.63
N ASN A 67 -5.72 -6.18 12.20
CA ASN A 67 -6.40 -7.36 11.70
C ASN A 67 -7.14 -8.12 12.81
N PRO A 68 -8.46 -7.92 12.95
CA PRO A 68 -9.26 -8.64 13.96
C PRO A 68 -9.29 -10.17 13.79
N GLU A 69 -9.01 -10.66 12.58
CA GLU A 69 -9.04 -12.09 12.24
C GLU A 69 -7.65 -12.74 12.33
N PHE A 70 -6.65 -12.02 12.82
CA PHE A 70 -5.31 -12.54 13.03
C PHE A 70 -5.28 -13.71 14.00
N LYS A 71 -4.42 -14.69 13.76
CA LYS A 71 -4.26 -15.87 14.61
C LYS A 71 -3.01 -15.76 15.50
N PRO A 72 -3.13 -15.28 16.74
CA PRO A 72 -1.99 -15.03 17.62
C PRO A 72 -1.17 -16.29 17.99
N LEU A 73 -1.85 -17.43 18.13
CA LEU A 73 -1.16 -18.70 18.49
C LEU A 73 -0.15 -19.15 17.43
N GLU A 74 -0.54 -19.04 16.14
CA GLU A 74 0.36 -19.36 15.04
C GLU A 74 1.55 -18.38 14.98
N PHE A 75 1.29 -17.11 15.21
CA PHE A 75 2.34 -16.09 15.34
C PHE A 75 3.33 -16.41 16.46
N GLU A 76 2.84 -16.78 17.64
CA GLU A 76 3.72 -17.13 18.78
C GLU A 76 4.59 -18.35 18.47
N GLY A 77 4.06 -19.31 17.70
CA GLY A 77 4.84 -20.44 17.18
C GLY A 77 6.02 -19.95 16.32
N PHE A 78 5.75 -19.10 15.34
CA PHE A 78 6.83 -18.54 14.51
C PHE A 78 7.80 -17.66 15.28
N LEU A 79 7.32 -16.89 16.26
CA LEU A 79 8.18 -16.03 17.07
C LEU A 79 9.19 -16.83 17.92
N LYS A 80 8.79 -17.99 18.46
CA LYS A 80 9.69 -18.89 19.22
C LYS A 80 10.80 -19.50 18.37
N GLU A 81 10.51 -19.75 17.09
CA GLU A 81 11.48 -20.34 16.16
C GLU A 81 12.34 -19.29 15.47
N ALA A 82 11.86 -18.03 15.42
CA ALA A 82 12.50 -16.94 14.70
C ALA A 82 13.93 -16.68 15.22
N GLY A 83 14.84 -16.40 14.29
CA GLY A 83 16.25 -16.16 14.61
C GLY A 83 17.11 -17.41 14.75
N SER A 84 16.52 -18.61 14.79
CA SER A 84 17.33 -19.85 14.74
C SER A 84 17.87 -20.10 13.33
N ASN A 85 19.03 -20.77 13.24
CA ASN A 85 19.68 -21.03 11.94
C ASN A 85 18.83 -21.93 11.02
N ALA A 86 18.00 -22.79 11.58
CA ALA A 86 17.13 -23.70 10.84
C ALA A 86 15.79 -23.07 10.46
N PHE A 87 15.43 -21.93 11.04
CA PHE A 87 14.15 -21.30 10.80
C PHE A 87 14.05 -20.70 9.39
N THR A 88 13.01 -21.09 8.67
CA THR A 88 12.65 -20.53 7.38
C THR A 88 11.17 -20.22 7.35
N LEU A 89 10.81 -19.03 6.90
CA LEU A 89 9.43 -18.61 6.78
C LEU A 89 9.21 -17.90 5.43
N SER A 90 8.36 -18.47 4.60
CA SER A 90 7.95 -17.78 3.38
C SER A 90 6.79 -16.80 3.64
N PRO A 91 6.68 -15.70 2.87
CA PRO A 91 5.55 -14.79 2.96
C PRO A 91 4.20 -15.48 2.81
N GLN A 92 4.11 -16.48 1.92
CA GLN A 92 2.90 -17.27 1.72
C GLN A 92 2.52 -18.09 2.96
N LYS A 93 3.51 -18.75 3.59
CA LYS A 93 3.27 -19.53 4.82
C LYS A 93 2.83 -18.62 5.96
N TRP A 94 3.46 -17.45 6.12
CA TRP A 94 3.05 -16.44 7.08
C TRP A 94 1.59 -16.04 6.86
N ALA A 95 1.25 -15.56 5.66
CA ALA A 95 -0.08 -15.06 5.34
C ALA A 95 -1.17 -16.13 5.56
N THR A 96 -0.93 -17.36 5.14
CA THR A 96 -1.91 -18.45 5.26
C THR A 96 -2.09 -18.94 6.70
N ALA A 97 -1.00 -19.15 7.43
CA ALA A 97 -1.06 -19.69 8.78
C ALA A 97 -1.67 -18.70 9.76
N THR A 98 -1.23 -17.44 9.72
CA THR A 98 -1.66 -16.40 10.68
C THR A 98 -2.92 -15.64 10.25
N ASN A 99 -3.46 -15.92 9.06
CA ASN A 99 -4.52 -15.12 8.42
C ASN A 99 -4.14 -13.64 8.32
N ALA A 100 -2.88 -13.38 7.93
CA ALA A 100 -2.34 -12.04 7.85
C ALA A 100 -3.02 -11.22 6.73
N LYS A 101 -3.19 -9.92 6.98
CA LYS A 101 -3.65 -8.92 6.00
C LYS A 101 -2.53 -7.97 5.56
N GLY A 102 -1.54 -7.75 6.43
CA GLY A 102 -0.44 -6.83 6.16
C GLY A 102 0.55 -7.31 5.10
N VAL A 103 0.59 -8.61 4.81
CA VAL A 103 1.45 -9.21 3.78
C VAL A 103 0.66 -10.21 2.97
N PHE A 104 0.72 -10.12 1.66
CA PHE A 104 0.12 -11.12 0.77
C PHE A 104 1.03 -11.45 -0.42
N VAL A 105 0.80 -12.61 -1.03
CA VAL A 105 1.53 -13.08 -2.21
C VAL A 105 0.58 -13.17 -3.39
N LYS A 106 0.97 -12.54 -4.49
CA LYS A 106 0.28 -12.66 -5.78
C LYS A 106 1.07 -13.61 -6.68
N VAL A 107 0.40 -14.64 -7.15
CA VAL A 107 0.99 -15.64 -8.05
C VAL A 107 0.77 -15.23 -9.51
N GLY A 108 1.70 -15.61 -10.40
CA GLY A 108 1.59 -15.41 -11.85
C GLY A 108 2.44 -14.27 -12.40
N ARG A 109 2.20 -13.93 -13.67
CA ARG A 109 2.96 -12.89 -14.38
C ARG A 109 2.75 -11.52 -13.72
N GLY A 110 3.84 -10.87 -13.30
CA GLY A 110 3.80 -9.63 -12.53
C GLY A 110 3.35 -9.85 -11.07
N GLY A 111 3.44 -11.09 -10.58
CA GLY A 111 3.25 -11.45 -9.18
C GLY A 111 4.45 -11.08 -8.31
N GLY A 112 4.31 -11.33 -7.02
CA GLY A 112 5.34 -11.06 -6.02
C GLY A 112 4.74 -10.98 -4.63
N THR A 113 5.58 -10.61 -3.68
CA THR A 113 5.16 -10.34 -2.30
C THR A 113 4.84 -8.86 -2.15
N PHE A 114 3.68 -8.57 -1.62
CA PHE A 114 3.19 -7.22 -1.35
C PHE A 114 2.94 -7.06 0.15
N ALA A 115 3.22 -5.87 0.66
CA ALA A 115 2.96 -5.57 2.06
C ALA A 115 2.35 -4.17 2.22
N HIS A 116 1.55 -4.00 3.27
CA HIS A 116 1.07 -2.68 3.66
C HIS A 116 2.24 -1.70 3.77
N LYS A 117 2.00 -0.42 3.44
CA LYS A 117 3.04 0.61 3.38
C LYS A 117 3.95 0.65 4.62
N ASP A 118 3.39 0.50 5.82
CA ASP A 118 4.17 0.53 7.07
C ASP A 118 5.19 -0.62 7.13
N ILE A 119 4.76 -1.79 6.68
CA ILE A 119 5.62 -2.99 6.62
C ILE A 119 6.65 -2.85 5.49
N ALA A 120 6.25 -2.29 4.35
CA ALA A 120 7.14 -2.07 3.23
C ALA A 120 8.23 -1.05 3.54
N PHE A 121 7.92 0.02 4.26
CA PHE A 121 8.93 0.98 4.73
C PHE A 121 9.88 0.35 5.74
N LYS A 122 9.38 -0.49 6.65
CA LYS A 122 10.25 -1.26 7.55
C LYS A 122 11.19 -2.21 6.81
N PHE A 123 10.71 -2.85 5.73
CA PHE A 123 11.55 -3.66 4.87
C PHE A 123 12.59 -2.83 4.11
N ALA A 124 12.20 -1.68 3.56
CA ALA A 124 13.09 -0.76 2.86
C ALA A 124 14.22 -0.25 3.78
N SER A 125 13.91 0.06 5.03
CA SER A 125 14.88 0.42 6.07
C SER A 125 15.92 -0.69 6.33
N TRP A 126 15.48 -1.93 6.33
CA TRP A 126 16.37 -3.08 6.48
C TRP A 126 17.27 -3.30 5.23
N ILE A 127 16.78 -2.95 4.05
CA ILE A 127 17.55 -3.00 2.81
C ILE A 127 18.65 -1.93 2.82
N SER A 128 18.29 -0.66 3.02
CA SER A 128 19.18 0.49 3.03
C SER A 128 18.43 1.73 3.53
N ALA A 129 19.00 2.46 4.48
CA ALA A 129 18.44 3.73 4.98
C ALA A 129 18.30 4.78 3.87
N GLU A 130 19.24 4.83 2.94
CA GLU A 130 19.16 5.73 1.79
C GLU A 130 17.97 5.38 0.90
N PHE A 131 17.78 4.09 0.60
CA PHE A 131 16.67 3.62 -0.23
C PHE A 131 15.31 3.85 0.44
N GLU A 132 15.22 3.66 1.76
CA GLU A 132 14.05 4.01 2.56
C GLU A 132 13.64 5.47 2.36
N LEU A 133 14.58 6.41 2.46
CA LEU A 133 14.31 7.83 2.30
C LEU A 133 13.78 8.17 0.89
N TYR A 134 14.32 7.52 -0.15
CA TYR A 134 13.83 7.71 -1.51
C TYR A 134 12.41 7.18 -1.70
N ILE A 135 12.12 5.98 -1.21
CA ILE A 135 10.76 5.40 -1.28
C ILE A 135 9.75 6.29 -0.56
N ILE A 136 10.08 6.77 0.65
CA ILE A 136 9.20 7.64 1.43
C ILE A 136 8.91 8.93 0.66
N LYS A 137 9.93 9.58 0.10
CA LYS A 137 9.77 10.83 -0.65
C LYS A 137 8.91 10.64 -1.91
N ASP A 138 9.18 9.59 -2.69
CA ASP A 138 8.40 9.32 -3.90
C ASP A 138 6.97 8.92 -3.59
N TYR A 139 6.75 8.16 -2.51
CA TYR A 139 5.41 7.84 -2.03
C TYR A 139 4.65 9.11 -1.60
N GLN A 140 5.28 10.00 -0.85
CA GLN A 140 4.68 11.28 -0.44
C GLN A 140 4.29 12.13 -1.65
N ARG A 141 5.20 12.26 -2.64
CA ARG A 141 4.93 12.98 -3.88
C ARG A 141 3.73 12.41 -4.64
N LEU A 142 3.65 11.08 -4.76
CA LEU A 142 2.50 10.40 -5.38
C LEU A 142 1.18 10.77 -4.68
N LYS A 143 1.18 10.78 -3.33
CA LYS A 143 -0.02 11.12 -2.54
C LYS A 143 -0.40 12.59 -2.62
N GLU A 144 0.56 13.48 -2.69
CA GLU A 144 0.33 14.92 -2.92
C GLU A 144 -0.30 15.17 -4.30
N ASP A 145 0.22 14.50 -5.34
CA ASP A 145 -0.34 14.59 -6.70
C ASP A 145 -1.77 14.05 -6.77
N GLU A 146 -2.06 12.94 -6.12
CA GLU A 146 -3.43 12.38 -6.03
C GLU A 146 -4.37 13.34 -5.31
N THR A 147 -3.95 13.89 -4.16
CA THR A 147 -4.74 14.85 -3.38
C THR A 147 -5.01 16.13 -4.19
N SER A 148 -4.01 16.63 -4.90
CA SER A 148 -4.13 17.80 -5.76
C SER A 148 -5.13 17.58 -6.90
N LYS A 149 -5.06 16.42 -7.57
CA LYS A 149 -6.03 16.05 -8.63
C LYS A 149 -7.45 15.94 -8.09
N LEU A 150 -7.64 15.34 -6.91
CA LEU A 150 -8.95 15.23 -6.27
C LEU A 150 -9.51 16.62 -5.89
N SER A 151 -8.68 17.50 -5.34
CA SER A 151 -9.10 18.87 -4.98
C SER A 151 -9.49 19.70 -6.19
N LEU A 152 -8.76 19.58 -7.31
CA LEU A 152 -9.11 20.23 -8.57
C LEU A 152 -10.43 19.72 -9.12
N THR A 153 -10.64 18.41 -9.12
CA THR A 153 -11.90 17.81 -9.57
C THR A 153 -13.07 18.25 -8.70
N TRP A 154 -12.91 18.26 -7.39
CA TRP A 154 -13.91 18.74 -6.44
C TRP A 154 -14.27 20.21 -6.67
N ASN A 155 -13.26 21.07 -6.85
CA ASN A 155 -13.49 22.49 -7.13
C ASN A 155 -14.22 22.71 -8.46
N LEU A 156 -13.86 21.96 -9.50
CA LEU A 156 -14.54 22.00 -10.79
C LEU A 156 -16.01 21.59 -10.67
N HIS A 157 -16.30 20.48 -9.99
CA HIS A 157 -17.68 20.03 -9.75
C HIS A 157 -18.51 21.08 -8.99
N ARG A 158 -17.90 21.73 -7.99
CA ARG A 158 -18.54 22.78 -7.21
C ARG A 158 -18.86 24.01 -8.05
N GLU A 159 -17.96 24.44 -8.94
CA GLU A 159 -18.20 25.55 -9.84
C GLU A 159 -19.27 25.22 -10.90
N ILE A 160 -19.27 24.02 -11.48
CA ILE A 160 -20.33 23.57 -12.40
C ILE A 160 -21.68 23.56 -11.69
N SER A 161 -21.77 23.09 -10.46
CA SER A 161 -23.01 23.08 -9.68
C SER A 161 -23.54 24.48 -9.41
N LYS A 162 -22.68 25.47 -9.12
CA LYS A 162 -23.09 26.87 -8.96
C LYS A 162 -23.64 27.45 -10.25
N ILE A 163 -22.98 27.17 -11.38
CA ILE A 163 -23.45 27.66 -12.71
C ILE A 163 -24.81 27.06 -13.05
N ASN A 164 -25.00 25.76 -12.87
CA ASN A 164 -26.27 25.08 -13.09
C ASN A 164 -27.38 25.66 -12.22
N TYR A 165 -27.11 25.86 -10.92
CA TYR A 165 -28.07 26.48 -10.01
C TYR A 165 -28.50 27.90 -10.50
N LYS A 166 -27.54 28.73 -10.91
CA LYS A 166 -27.80 30.05 -11.43
C LYS A 166 -28.66 30.02 -12.71
N ILE A 167 -28.33 29.16 -13.67
CA ILE A 167 -29.11 28.98 -14.90
C ILE A 167 -30.55 28.59 -14.58
N HIS A 168 -30.77 27.65 -13.67
CA HIS A 168 -32.13 27.25 -13.28
C HIS A 168 -32.89 28.36 -12.57
N THR A 169 -32.25 29.13 -11.70
CA THR A 169 -32.85 30.23 -10.98
C THR A 169 -33.25 31.36 -11.95
N ASP A 170 -32.35 31.72 -12.86
CA ASP A 170 -32.61 32.76 -13.88
C ASP A 170 -33.76 32.35 -14.84
N ALA A 171 -33.82 31.08 -15.22
CA ALA A 171 -34.90 30.53 -16.04
C ALA A 171 -36.29 30.62 -15.33
N ILE A 172 -36.33 30.26 -14.03
CA ILE A 172 -37.54 30.35 -13.22
C ILE A 172 -37.99 31.80 -13.09
N GLN A 173 -37.08 32.76 -12.85
CA GLN A 173 -37.39 34.18 -12.76
C GLN A 173 -37.95 34.72 -14.09
N THR A 174 -37.34 34.33 -15.21
CA THR A 174 -37.79 34.75 -16.54
C THR A 174 -39.20 34.23 -16.84
N LEU A 175 -39.49 32.97 -16.50
CA LEU A 175 -40.81 32.37 -16.69
C LEU A 175 -41.88 32.99 -15.78
N SER A 176 -41.52 33.37 -14.55
CA SER A 176 -42.48 34.04 -13.64
C SER A 176 -42.84 35.44 -14.05
N LEU A 177 -41.99 36.14 -14.83
CA LEU A 177 -42.27 37.49 -15.38
C LEU A 177 -43.16 37.47 -16.64
N ILE A 178 -43.32 36.32 -17.30
CA ILE A 178 -44.14 36.17 -18.50
C ILE A 178 -45.61 35.92 -18.14
N HIS A 179 -45.93 35.63 -16.88
CA HIS A 179 -47.30 35.32 -16.41
C HIS A 179 -47.97 36.47 -15.64
N ILE A 180 -47.50 37.73 -15.82
CA ILE A 180 -48.20 38.97 -15.37
C ILE A 180 -48.64 39.77 -16.65
#